data_bc81e03a69acdecdd8be5446d88a76a9
#
_entry.id   bc81e03a69acdecdd8be5446d88a76a9
#
_cell.length_a   1.000
_cell.length_b   1.000
_cell.length_c   1.000
_cell.angle_alpha   90.00
_cell.angle_beta   90.00
_cell.angle_gamma   90.00
#
_symmetry.space_group_name_H-M   'P 1'
#
loop_
_entity.id
_entity.type
_entity.pdbx_description
1 polymer ?
#
loop_
_entity_poly.entity_id
_entity_poly.type
_entity_poly.pdbx_seq_one_letter_code
_entity_poly.pdbx_strand_id
1 'polypeptide(L)'
;MTSTTRPPDTHGRPTGPTPAVRRRTRSQARTALAFLAPALLALLVLRLLPAGIAVVDSLRHHSLVDGVTRFVGLDNYGDLFGDPQFWQSVRVTLLFSVIVNPLQVLCALGLAVLFNRRFKGARFWRSLVFAPIAVPPAVSAVIFGILYRPEGPLNALLGVFGLPSQPFLTSPTQALYALIVLMSWVGVGYWMTFLIAGLQDIPQETYDAAAMDGANAWQRFVHVTLPLLRRPLAFVLVADTVSNFLVFAPVQLLTGGGPEGSTNLLMYDVFRRAYSVGDIHYAQAEVVLLVGLTLAVVAVQYRLMQGKGEE
;
A
#
# COMPACT_ATOMS: atom_id res chain seq x y z
N MET A 1 -12.57 -42.36 71.96
CA MET A 1 -11.79 -41.10 71.86
C MET A 1 -11.62 -40.81 70.39
N THR A 2 -12.54 -40.05 69.81
CA THR A 2 -12.58 -39.66 68.38
C THR A 2 -12.10 -38.19 68.25
N SER A 3 -10.92 -38.01 67.67
CA SER A 3 -10.35 -36.71 67.41
C SER A 3 -10.84 -36.20 66.01
N THR A 4 -11.70 -35.20 65.99
CA THR A 4 -12.15 -34.48 64.79
C THR A 4 -11.17 -33.38 64.50
N THR A 5 -10.38 -33.51 63.41
CA THR A 5 -9.56 -32.46 62.88
C THR A 5 -10.37 -31.64 61.88
N ARG A 6 -10.53 -30.35 62.14
CA ARG A 6 -11.17 -29.33 61.35
C ARG A 6 -10.22 -28.91 60.20
N PRO A 7 -10.64 -28.79 58.90
CA PRO A 7 -9.79 -28.30 57.87
C PRO A 7 -9.65 -26.75 57.95
N PRO A 8 -8.53 -26.17 57.51
CA PRO A 8 -8.32 -24.71 57.57
C PRO A 8 -9.10 -24.00 56.47
N ASP A 9 -9.77 -22.90 56.87
CA ASP A 9 -10.45 -21.95 55.99
C ASP A 9 -9.44 -21.21 55.10
N THR A 10 -9.45 -21.48 53.81
CA THR A 10 -8.70 -20.71 52.80
C THR A 10 -9.60 -19.75 52.03
N HIS A 11 -10.08 -18.71 52.70
CA HIS A 11 -10.60 -17.53 51.98
C HIS A 11 -9.43 -16.57 51.62
N GLY A 12 -8.70 -16.89 50.55
CA GLY A 12 -7.77 -15.95 49.93
C GLY A 12 -8.53 -14.82 49.24
N ARG A 13 -8.56 -13.62 49.87
CA ARG A 13 -8.99 -12.41 49.23
C ARG A 13 -8.08 -12.16 48.02
N PRO A 14 -8.61 -11.74 46.82
CA PRO A 14 -7.79 -11.33 45.72
C PRO A 14 -7.07 -10.04 46.14
N THR A 15 -5.78 -10.12 46.36
CA THR A 15 -4.92 -8.95 46.60
C THR A 15 -4.74 -8.23 45.30
N GLY A 16 -5.33 -7.04 45.19
CA GLY A 16 -5.09 -6.13 44.06
C GLY A 16 -3.58 -5.83 43.90
N PRO A 17 -3.13 -5.41 42.73
CA PRO A 17 -1.70 -5.24 42.48
C PRO A 17 -1.06 -4.29 43.49
N THR A 18 -0.01 -4.77 44.13
CA THR A 18 0.72 -4.06 45.16
C THR A 18 1.30 -2.73 44.62
N PRO A 19 1.40 -1.67 45.48
CA PRO A 19 1.93 -0.34 45.06
C PRO A 19 3.32 -0.37 44.41
N ALA A 20 4.13 -1.37 44.73
CA ALA A 20 5.45 -1.61 44.15
C ALA A 20 5.38 -2.00 42.65
N VAL A 21 4.39 -2.78 42.24
CA VAL A 21 4.16 -3.18 40.84
C VAL A 21 3.74 -1.96 40.03
N ARG A 22 2.89 -1.06 40.57
CA ARG A 22 2.48 0.17 39.91
C ARG A 22 3.62 1.19 39.75
N ARG A 23 4.58 1.25 40.67
CA ARG A 23 5.76 2.13 40.55
C ARG A 23 6.73 1.61 39.49
N ARG A 24 6.92 0.30 39.40
CA ARG A 24 7.82 -0.34 38.43
C ARG A 24 7.32 -0.16 36.99
N THR A 25 6.01 -0.28 36.75
CA THR A 25 5.39 -0.03 35.45
C THR A 25 5.48 1.43 35.03
N ARG A 26 5.33 2.40 35.96
CA ARG A 26 5.48 3.82 35.66
C ARG A 26 6.92 4.23 35.33
N SER A 27 7.92 3.64 36.00
CA SER A 27 9.33 3.87 35.68
C SER A 27 9.67 3.28 34.31
N GLN A 28 9.21 2.09 33.99
CA GLN A 28 9.40 1.45 32.70
C GLN A 28 8.72 2.23 31.57
N ALA A 29 7.51 2.75 31.80
CA ALA A 29 6.81 3.59 30.84
C ALA A 29 7.54 4.90 30.55
N ARG A 30 8.11 5.55 31.58
CA ARG A 30 8.94 6.77 31.40
C ARG A 30 10.20 6.49 30.60
N THR A 31 10.89 5.40 30.91
CA THR A 31 12.08 4.98 30.18
C THR A 31 11.74 4.66 28.73
N ALA A 32 10.66 3.88 28.48
CA ALA A 32 10.19 3.59 27.15
C ALA A 32 9.82 4.87 26.36
N LEU A 33 9.11 5.80 27.02
CA LEU A 33 8.75 7.09 26.41
C LEU A 33 10.01 7.92 26.07
N ALA A 34 11.01 7.94 26.94
CA ALA A 34 12.26 8.67 26.69
C ALA A 34 13.03 8.09 25.48
N PHE A 35 13.04 6.76 25.31
CA PHE A 35 13.63 6.13 24.13
C PHE A 35 12.82 6.33 22.86
N LEU A 36 11.49 6.39 22.96
CA LEU A 36 10.60 6.62 21.82
C LEU A 36 10.48 8.12 21.47
N ALA A 37 10.75 9.02 22.41
CA ALA A 37 10.53 10.46 22.24
C ALA A 37 11.20 11.05 20.98
N PRO A 38 12.47 10.74 20.65
CA PRO A 38 13.08 11.28 19.43
C PRO A 38 12.35 10.83 18.15
N ALA A 39 11.94 9.56 18.09
CA ALA A 39 11.21 9.03 16.93
C ALA A 39 9.78 9.61 16.85
N LEU A 40 9.08 9.73 17.97
CA LEU A 40 7.75 10.34 18.04
C LEU A 40 7.80 11.83 17.69
N LEU A 41 8.83 12.56 18.16
CA LEU A 41 9.04 13.97 17.82
C LEU A 41 9.32 14.14 16.33
N ALA A 42 10.19 13.29 15.75
CA ALA A 42 10.45 13.29 14.31
C ALA A 42 9.18 13.02 13.50
N LEU A 43 8.37 12.05 13.90
CA LEU A 43 7.09 11.73 13.25
C LEU A 43 6.12 12.91 13.34
N LEU A 44 6.01 13.53 14.52
CA LEU A 44 5.15 14.67 14.75
C LEU A 44 5.57 15.88 13.90
N VAL A 45 6.87 16.23 13.92
CA VAL A 45 7.37 17.44 13.24
C VAL A 45 7.48 17.22 11.72
N LEU A 46 7.93 16.04 11.27
CA LEU A 46 8.22 15.80 9.85
C LEU A 46 7.02 15.22 9.07
N ARG A 47 6.03 14.66 9.75
CA ARG A 47 4.86 14.04 9.10
C ARG A 47 3.54 14.68 9.51
N LEU A 48 3.24 14.75 10.81
CA LEU A 48 1.93 15.22 11.27
C LEU A 48 1.79 16.73 11.16
N LEU A 49 2.84 17.50 11.46
CA LEU A 49 2.80 18.95 11.36
C LEU A 49 2.58 19.44 9.92
N PRO A 50 3.34 18.97 8.88
CA PRO A 50 3.07 19.33 7.49
C PRO A 50 1.69 18.89 7.02
N ALA A 51 1.22 17.71 7.43
CA ALA A 51 -0.14 17.26 7.11
C ALA A 51 -1.21 18.18 7.72
N GLY A 52 -1.03 18.61 8.98
CA GLY A 52 -1.91 19.58 9.62
C GLY A 52 -1.89 20.94 8.94
N ILE A 53 -0.71 21.42 8.53
CA ILE A 53 -0.57 22.65 7.74
C ILE A 53 -1.31 22.54 6.42
N ALA A 54 -1.16 21.42 5.69
CA ALA A 54 -1.87 21.19 4.43
C ALA A 54 -3.39 21.25 4.61
N VAL A 55 -3.93 20.67 5.70
CA VAL A 55 -5.37 20.79 6.02
C VAL A 55 -5.79 22.24 6.29
N VAL A 56 -4.99 23.02 7.02
CA VAL A 56 -5.31 24.44 7.29
C VAL A 56 -5.21 25.26 6.01
N ASP A 57 -4.19 25.02 5.19
CA ASP A 57 -3.96 25.77 3.96
C ASP A 57 -4.95 25.37 2.85
N SER A 58 -5.53 24.19 2.91
CA SER A 58 -6.63 23.79 2.00
C SER A 58 -7.89 24.65 2.16
N LEU A 59 -8.05 25.32 3.31
CA LEU A 59 -9.14 26.24 3.59
C LEU A 59 -8.82 27.70 3.21
N ARG A 60 -7.66 27.92 2.58
CA ARG A 60 -7.19 29.23 2.13
C ARG A 60 -7.10 29.24 0.62
N HIS A 61 -7.15 30.44 0.04
CA HIS A 61 -6.92 30.68 -1.39
C HIS A 61 -5.92 31.79 -1.53
N HIS A 62 -4.92 31.58 -2.40
CA HIS A 62 -3.95 32.61 -2.76
C HIS A 62 -4.31 33.17 -4.14
N SER A 63 -4.73 34.44 -4.15
CA SER A 63 -5.01 35.12 -5.41
C SER A 63 -3.70 35.42 -6.14
N LEU A 64 -3.52 34.84 -7.31
CA LEU A 64 -2.36 35.12 -8.18
C LEU A 64 -2.38 36.54 -8.73
N VAL A 65 -3.53 37.24 -8.68
CA VAL A 65 -3.69 38.60 -9.18
C VAL A 65 -3.28 39.61 -8.10
N ASP A 66 -3.75 39.44 -6.89
CA ASP A 66 -3.55 40.38 -5.77
C ASP A 66 -2.37 40.01 -4.86
N GLY A 67 -1.85 38.78 -5.00
CA GLY A 67 -0.80 38.24 -4.11
C GLY A 67 -1.25 38.03 -2.67
N VAL A 68 -2.56 38.08 -2.38
CA VAL A 68 -3.11 37.97 -1.02
C VAL A 68 -3.68 36.59 -0.76
N THR A 69 -3.29 36.03 0.38
CA THR A 69 -3.90 34.77 0.87
C THR A 69 -5.08 35.10 1.78
N ARG A 70 -6.25 34.56 1.45
CA ARG A 70 -7.50 34.76 2.20
C ARG A 70 -8.02 33.40 2.68
N PHE A 71 -8.71 33.42 3.83
CA PHE A 71 -9.45 32.26 4.29
C PHE A 71 -10.77 32.16 3.51
N VAL A 72 -11.00 31.06 2.81
CA VAL A 72 -12.17 30.83 1.96
C VAL A 72 -13.03 29.66 2.45
N GLY A 73 -12.67 29.03 3.57
CA GLY A 73 -13.42 27.89 4.10
C GLY A 73 -13.40 26.71 3.13
N LEU A 74 -14.57 26.26 2.68
CA LEU A 74 -14.72 25.07 1.84
C LEU A 74 -14.83 25.39 0.34
N ASP A 75 -14.60 26.63 -0.10
CA ASP A 75 -14.78 27.01 -1.51
C ASP A 75 -13.85 26.21 -2.43
N ASN A 76 -12.59 26.00 -2.03
CA ASN A 76 -11.66 25.15 -2.80
C ASN A 76 -12.21 23.73 -3.05
N TYR A 77 -12.93 23.17 -2.09
CA TYR A 77 -13.58 21.85 -2.24
C TYR A 77 -14.78 21.92 -3.17
N GLY A 78 -15.56 23.02 -3.10
CA GLY A 78 -16.68 23.28 -4.03
C GLY A 78 -16.19 23.35 -5.47
N ASP A 79 -15.10 24.07 -5.70
CA ASP A 79 -14.45 24.22 -7.02
C ASP A 79 -13.89 22.87 -7.51
N LEU A 80 -13.24 22.08 -6.62
CA LEU A 80 -12.75 20.73 -6.95
C LEU A 80 -13.89 19.79 -7.38
N PHE A 81 -15.01 19.79 -6.65
CA PHE A 81 -16.14 18.94 -7.01
C PHE A 81 -16.83 19.40 -8.29
N GLY A 82 -16.69 20.67 -8.70
CA GLY A 82 -17.13 21.20 -9.97
C GLY A 82 -16.17 20.95 -11.13
N ASP A 83 -14.93 20.54 -10.85
CA ASP A 83 -13.90 20.38 -11.89
C ASP A 83 -13.94 18.98 -12.57
N PRO A 84 -14.26 18.90 -13.87
CA PRO A 84 -14.24 17.63 -14.59
C PRO A 84 -12.88 16.91 -14.58
N GLN A 85 -11.77 17.68 -14.53
CA GLN A 85 -10.42 17.11 -14.52
C GLN A 85 -10.11 16.41 -13.19
N PHE A 86 -10.58 16.95 -12.05
CA PHE A 86 -10.50 16.28 -10.77
C PHE A 86 -11.22 14.93 -10.81
N TRP A 87 -12.45 14.87 -11.31
CA TRP A 87 -13.19 13.61 -11.43
C TRP A 87 -12.56 12.62 -12.39
N GLN A 88 -11.91 13.09 -13.45
CA GLN A 88 -11.13 12.25 -14.33
C GLN A 88 -9.95 11.62 -13.57
N SER A 89 -9.19 12.40 -12.80
CA SER A 89 -8.05 11.90 -12.03
C SER A 89 -8.49 10.90 -10.94
N VAL A 90 -9.61 11.15 -10.28
CA VAL A 90 -10.22 10.19 -9.34
C VAL A 90 -10.58 8.87 -10.04
N ARG A 91 -11.27 8.95 -11.18
CA ARG A 91 -11.67 7.76 -11.97
C ARG A 91 -10.45 6.96 -12.42
N VAL A 92 -9.43 7.62 -12.97
CA VAL A 92 -8.21 6.96 -13.45
C VAL A 92 -7.46 6.31 -12.29
N THR A 93 -7.37 6.98 -11.13
CA THR A 93 -6.73 6.44 -9.93
C THR A 93 -7.47 5.20 -9.39
N LEU A 94 -8.78 5.25 -9.32
CA LEU A 94 -9.58 4.10 -8.89
C LEU A 94 -9.46 2.94 -9.88
N LEU A 95 -9.55 3.20 -11.19
CA LEU A 95 -9.37 2.17 -12.23
C LEU A 95 -7.98 1.54 -12.15
N PHE A 96 -6.95 2.37 -12.03
CA PHE A 96 -5.58 1.91 -11.83
C PHE A 96 -5.47 1.01 -10.60
N SER A 97 -5.98 1.45 -9.45
CA SER A 97 -5.92 0.72 -8.19
C SER A 97 -6.68 -0.62 -8.24
N VAL A 98 -7.88 -0.62 -8.84
CA VAL A 98 -8.70 -1.85 -8.98
C VAL A 98 -8.03 -2.89 -9.86
N ILE A 99 -7.19 -2.49 -10.81
CA ILE A 99 -6.46 -3.42 -11.68
C ILE A 99 -5.11 -3.80 -11.06
N VAL A 100 -4.30 -2.81 -10.67
CA VAL A 100 -2.91 -3.05 -10.25
C VAL A 100 -2.82 -3.80 -8.92
N ASN A 101 -3.63 -3.45 -7.92
CA ASN A 101 -3.53 -4.05 -6.59
C ASN A 101 -3.87 -5.55 -6.59
N PRO A 102 -5.01 -6.02 -7.15
CA PRO A 102 -5.27 -7.44 -7.25
C PRO A 102 -4.22 -8.18 -8.10
N LEU A 103 -3.78 -7.57 -9.21
CA LEU A 103 -2.75 -8.16 -10.06
C LEU A 103 -1.45 -8.38 -9.30
N GLN A 104 -0.96 -7.35 -8.61
CA GLN A 104 0.29 -7.43 -7.84
C GLN A 104 0.19 -8.44 -6.69
N VAL A 105 -0.89 -8.41 -5.92
CA VAL A 105 -1.11 -9.33 -4.80
C VAL A 105 -1.23 -10.78 -5.28
N LEU A 106 -1.96 -11.04 -6.35
CA LEU A 106 -2.11 -12.39 -6.90
C LEU A 106 -0.80 -12.91 -7.49
N CYS A 107 -0.06 -12.09 -8.24
CA CYS A 107 1.25 -12.46 -8.77
C CYS A 107 2.25 -12.69 -7.61
N ALA A 108 2.28 -11.82 -6.61
CA ALA A 108 3.13 -11.96 -5.43
C ALA A 108 2.81 -13.23 -4.65
N LEU A 109 1.52 -13.55 -4.45
CA LEU A 109 1.08 -14.78 -3.79
C LEU A 109 1.49 -16.02 -4.59
N GLY A 110 1.26 -16.03 -5.90
CA GLY A 110 1.67 -17.14 -6.76
C GLY A 110 3.17 -17.40 -6.70
N LEU A 111 3.98 -16.34 -6.79
CA LEU A 111 5.43 -16.43 -6.66
C LEU A 111 5.87 -16.80 -5.23
N ALA A 112 5.20 -16.29 -4.19
CA ALA A 112 5.49 -16.66 -2.81
C ALA A 112 5.28 -18.17 -2.57
N VAL A 113 4.17 -18.70 -3.03
CA VAL A 113 3.88 -20.16 -2.92
C VAL A 113 4.88 -20.98 -3.73
N LEU A 114 5.25 -20.54 -4.93
CA LEU A 114 6.25 -21.20 -5.77
C LEU A 114 7.62 -21.20 -5.10
N PHE A 115 8.09 -20.05 -4.64
CA PHE A 115 9.42 -19.89 -4.07
C PHE A 115 9.51 -20.28 -2.59
N ASN A 116 8.41 -20.50 -1.88
CA ASN A 116 8.45 -21.08 -0.54
C ASN A 116 8.87 -22.56 -0.56
N ARG A 117 8.73 -23.25 -1.71
CA ARG A 117 9.21 -24.62 -1.88
C ARG A 117 10.75 -24.67 -1.92
N ARG A 118 11.31 -25.76 -1.38
CA ARG A 118 12.75 -26.02 -1.43
C ARG A 118 13.12 -26.63 -2.79
N PHE A 119 13.73 -25.84 -3.67
CA PHE A 119 14.29 -26.32 -4.94
C PHE A 119 15.66 -25.67 -5.19
N LYS A 120 16.48 -26.32 -6.06
CA LYS A 120 17.80 -25.80 -6.41
C LYS A 120 17.67 -24.44 -7.12
N GLY A 121 18.37 -23.41 -6.59
CA GLY A 121 18.33 -22.07 -7.17
C GLY A 121 17.20 -21.16 -6.67
N ALA A 122 16.31 -21.60 -5.76
CA ALA A 122 15.21 -20.78 -5.24
C ALA A 122 15.69 -19.43 -4.69
N ARG A 123 16.85 -19.38 -4.02
CA ARG A 123 17.44 -18.16 -3.50
C ARG A 123 17.82 -17.18 -4.62
N PHE A 124 18.42 -17.66 -5.68
CA PHE A 124 18.78 -16.85 -6.85
C PHE A 124 17.55 -16.24 -7.51
N TRP A 125 16.51 -17.04 -7.78
CA TRP A 125 15.27 -16.57 -8.39
C TRP A 125 14.50 -15.57 -7.49
N ARG A 126 14.48 -15.80 -6.17
CA ARG A 126 13.91 -14.83 -5.22
C ARG A 126 14.64 -13.48 -5.31
N SER A 127 15.98 -13.50 -5.34
CA SER A 127 16.77 -12.27 -5.46
C SER A 127 16.54 -11.58 -6.80
N LEU A 128 16.40 -12.32 -7.89
CA LEU A 128 16.16 -11.76 -9.22
C LEU A 128 14.77 -11.07 -9.29
N VAL A 129 13.73 -11.73 -8.77
CA VAL A 129 12.37 -11.16 -8.72
C VAL A 129 12.26 -9.99 -7.75
N PHE A 130 13.07 -9.98 -6.69
CA PHE A 130 13.13 -8.87 -5.73
C PHE A 130 13.97 -7.68 -6.24
N ALA A 131 14.93 -7.90 -7.13
CA ALA A 131 15.89 -6.90 -7.58
C ALA A 131 15.27 -5.58 -8.09
N PRO A 132 14.11 -5.57 -8.79
CA PRO A 132 13.49 -4.33 -9.27
C PRO A 132 13.23 -3.27 -8.20
N ILE A 133 12.94 -3.66 -6.95
CA ILE A 133 12.68 -2.69 -5.87
C ILE A 133 13.90 -1.85 -5.51
N ALA A 134 15.11 -2.35 -5.79
CA ALA A 134 16.35 -1.61 -5.57
C ALA A 134 16.56 -0.48 -6.60
N VAL A 135 15.82 -0.51 -7.70
CA VAL A 135 15.90 0.51 -8.74
C VAL A 135 14.96 1.67 -8.36
N PRO A 136 15.47 2.92 -8.26
CA PRO A 136 14.61 4.07 -7.98
C PRO A 136 13.46 4.19 -9.00
N PRO A 137 12.24 4.59 -8.57
CA PRO A 137 11.08 4.67 -9.46
C PRO A 137 11.30 5.54 -10.71
N ALA A 138 12.07 6.63 -10.58
CA ALA A 138 12.41 7.48 -11.71
C ALA A 138 13.30 6.76 -12.76
N VAL A 139 14.27 5.96 -12.29
CA VAL A 139 15.15 5.18 -13.17
C VAL A 139 14.35 4.06 -13.85
N SER A 140 13.47 3.39 -13.11
CA SER A 140 12.55 2.40 -13.67
C SER A 140 11.67 3.00 -14.77
N ALA A 141 11.16 4.23 -14.57
CA ALA A 141 10.39 4.95 -15.58
C ALA A 141 11.22 5.21 -16.84
N VAL A 142 12.47 5.63 -16.71
CA VAL A 142 13.36 5.87 -17.88
C VAL A 142 13.61 4.56 -18.64
N ILE A 143 13.90 3.47 -17.93
CA ILE A 143 14.11 2.13 -18.54
C ILE A 143 12.87 1.73 -19.34
N PHE A 144 11.67 1.78 -18.72
CA PHE A 144 10.43 1.43 -19.40
C PHE A 144 10.05 2.42 -20.51
N GLY A 145 10.42 3.70 -20.37
CA GLY A 145 10.28 4.68 -21.44
C GLY A 145 11.06 4.30 -22.71
N ILE A 146 12.25 3.71 -22.56
CA ILE A 146 13.02 3.18 -23.69
C ILE A 146 12.40 1.91 -24.24
N LEU A 147 11.94 0.99 -23.35
CA LEU A 147 11.31 -0.27 -23.74
C LEU A 147 10.04 -0.06 -24.59
N TYR A 148 9.23 0.95 -24.23
CA TYR A 148 7.94 1.23 -24.84
C TYR A 148 8.01 2.13 -26.11
N ARG A 149 9.19 2.55 -26.55
CA ARG A 149 9.32 3.34 -27.79
C ARG A 149 8.80 2.58 -29.01
N PRO A 150 8.29 3.25 -30.04
CA PRO A 150 7.87 2.62 -31.29
C PRO A 150 8.96 1.72 -31.91
N GLU A 151 10.22 2.18 -31.91
CA GLU A 151 11.39 1.42 -32.32
C GLU A 151 12.12 0.75 -31.13
N GLY A 152 11.45 0.63 -29.99
CA GLY A 152 12.03 0.07 -28.78
C GLY A 152 12.10 -1.45 -28.76
N PRO A 153 12.88 -2.01 -27.79
CA PRO A 153 13.08 -3.46 -27.70
C PRO A 153 11.80 -4.27 -27.61
N LEU A 154 10.75 -3.73 -26.97
CA LEU A 154 9.48 -4.46 -26.82
C LEU A 154 8.74 -4.58 -28.16
N ASN A 155 8.68 -3.53 -28.95
CA ASN A 155 8.11 -3.56 -30.30
C ASN A 155 8.96 -4.40 -31.27
N ALA A 156 10.29 -4.37 -31.13
CA ALA A 156 11.17 -5.25 -31.88
C ALA A 156 10.87 -6.75 -31.56
N LEU A 157 10.65 -7.08 -30.29
CA LEU A 157 10.26 -8.44 -29.87
C LEU A 157 8.89 -8.84 -30.45
N LEU A 158 7.90 -7.93 -30.41
CA LEU A 158 6.59 -8.19 -31.02
C LEU A 158 6.71 -8.44 -32.53
N GLY A 159 7.59 -7.70 -33.23
CA GLY A 159 7.87 -7.88 -34.64
C GLY A 159 8.44 -9.26 -34.98
N VAL A 160 9.25 -9.86 -34.10
CA VAL A 160 9.75 -11.24 -34.28
C VAL A 160 8.60 -12.28 -34.33
N PHE A 161 7.50 -12.00 -33.60
CA PHE A 161 6.30 -12.83 -33.61
C PHE A 161 5.28 -12.44 -34.67
N GLY A 162 5.62 -11.50 -35.58
CA GLY A 162 4.72 -10.98 -36.61
C GLY A 162 3.57 -10.12 -36.09
N LEU A 163 3.68 -9.62 -34.85
CA LEU A 163 2.69 -8.74 -34.24
C LEU A 163 2.95 -7.27 -34.64
N PRO A 164 1.90 -6.46 -34.83
CA PRO A 164 2.06 -5.06 -35.18
C PRO A 164 2.69 -4.26 -34.03
N SER A 165 3.45 -3.21 -34.37
CA SER A 165 3.99 -2.28 -33.39
C SER A 165 2.86 -1.63 -32.59
N GLN A 166 3.05 -1.58 -31.26
CA GLN A 166 2.09 -1.05 -30.31
C GLN A 166 2.49 0.38 -29.88
N PRO A 167 1.55 1.31 -29.80
CA PRO A 167 1.83 2.69 -29.40
C PRO A 167 2.10 2.84 -27.91
N PHE A 168 1.80 1.86 -27.06
CA PHE A 168 1.97 1.83 -25.61
C PHE A 168 1.64 3.17 -24.94
N LEU A 169 2.65 4.03 -24.73
CA LEU A 169 2.53 5.30 -23.98
C LEU A 169 1.79 6.41 -24.72
N THR A 170 1.67 6.32 -26.05
CA THR A 170 1.01 7.33 -26.87
C THR A 170 -0.46 7.00 -27.19
N SER A 171 -0.95 5.87 -26.72
CA SER A 171 -2.35 5.46 -26.86
C SER A 171 -3.14 5.70 -25.57
N PRO A 172 -4.29 6.41 -25.62
CA PRO A 172 -5.15 6.58 -24.44
C PRO A 172 -5.65 5.28 -23.84
N THR A 173 -5.77 4.24 -24.65
CA THR A 173 -6.25 2.91 -24.21
C THR A 173 -5.14 2.00 -23.68
N GLN A 174 -3.86 2.27 -23.98
CA GLN A 174 -2.75 1.42 -23.58
C GLN A 174 -1.85 2.02 -22.50
N ALA A 175 -1.76 3.34 -22.41
CA ALA A 175 -0.81 4.01 -21.52
C ALA A 175 -1.00 3.63 -20.04
N LEU A 176 -2.24 3.50 -19.57
CA LEU A 176 -2.52 3.08 -18.20
C LEU A 176 -2.05 1.65 -17.93
N TYR A 177 -2.24 0.73 -18.89
CA TYR A 177 -1.79 -0.65 -18.75
C TYR A 177 -0.26 -0.76 -18.81
N ALA A 178 0.42 0.04 -19.64
CA ALA A 178 1.87 0.13 -19.67
C ALA A 178 2.43 0.58 -18.30
N LEU A 179 1.77 1.55 -17.66
CA LEU A 179 2.10 1.99 -16.31
C LEU A 179 1.86 0.88 -15.27
N ILE A 180 0.74 0.13 -15.37
CA ILE A 180 0.43 -1.01 -14.49
C ILE A 180 1.52 -2.10 -14.60
N VAL A 181 1.99 -2.41 -15.81
CA VAL A 181 3.07 -3.39 -16.01
C VAL A 181 4.36 -2.93 -15.33
N LEU A 182 4.75 -1.66 -15.48
CA LEU A 182 5.92 -1.11 -14.81
C LEU A 182 5.79 -1.21 -13.29
N MET A 183 4.65 -0.77 -12.74
CA MET A 183 4.43 -0.79 -11.29
C MET A 183 4.38 -2.22 -10.75
N SER A 184 3.83 -3.16 -11.52
CA SER A 184 3.81 -4.57 -11.15
C SER A 184 5.20 -5.19 -11.17
N TRP A 185 6.04 -4.82 -12.15
CA TRP A 185 7.44 -5.26 -12.21
C TRP A 185 8.24 -4.82 -10.97
N VAL A 186 8.00 -3.60 -10.47
CA VAL A 186 8.65 -3.09 -9.24
C VAL A 186 8.05 -3.74 -7.99
N GLY A 187 6.71 -3.83 -7.90
CA GLY A 187 5.99 -4.15 -6.66
C GLY A 187 5.90 -5.64 -6.35
N VAL A 188 5.71 -6.50 -7.36
CA VAL A 188 5.41 -7.93 -7.16
C VAL A 188 6.49 -8.65 -6.34
N GLY A 189 7.77 -8.41 -6.64
CA GLY A 189 8.88 -9.05 -5.91
C GLY A 189 8.99 -8.58 -4.46
N TYR A 190 8.67 -7.32 -4.20
CA TYR A 190 8.64 -6.76 -2.86
C TYR A 190 7.54 -7.40 -2.01
N TRP A 191 6.31 -7.43 -2.51
CA TRP A 191 5.18 -8.03 -1.81
C TRP A 191 5.29 -9.55 -1.65
N MET A 192 5.90 -10.23 -2.61
CA MET A 192 6.24 -11.65 -2.52
C MET A 192 7.05 -11.98 -1.25
N THR A 193 8.01 -11.13 -0.87
CA THR A 193 8.85 -11.36 0.32
C THR A 193 8.05 -11.33 1.62
N PHE A 194 7.09 -10.42 1.75
CA PHE A 194 6.19 -10.39 2.92
C PHE A 194 5.30 -11.63 2.99
N LEU A 195 4.79 -12.08 1.83
CA LEU A 195 3.97 -13.28 1.78
C LEU A 195 4.78 -14.56 2.04
N ILE A 196 6.05 -14.62 1.61
CA ILE A 196 6.95 -15.74 1.98
C ILE A 196 7.16 -15.77 3.49
N ALA A 197 7.38 -14.64 4.15
CA ALA A 197 7.50 -14.58 5.60
C ALA A 197 6.23 -15.13 6.27
N GLY A 198 5.06 -14.66 5.85
CA GLY A 198 3.79 -15.19 6.35
C GLY A 198 3.57 -16.69 6.08
N LEU A 199 4.04 -17.22 4.95
CA LEU A 199 3.98 -18.65 4.66
C LEU A 199 4.91 -19.47 5.57
N GLN A 200 6.05 -18.91 5.97
CA GLN A 200 7.02 -19.56 6.85
C GLN A 200 6.56 -19.59 8.31
N ASP A 201 5.65 -18.69 8.70
CA ASP A 201 5.04 -18.67 10.05
C ASP A 201 3.98 -19.77 10.25
N ILE A 202 3.51 -20.43 9.16
CA ILE A 202 2.54 -21.51 9.25
C ILE A 202 3.25 -22.79 9.70
N PRO A 203 2.84 -23.40 10.87
CA PRO A 203 3.45 -24.61 11.36
C PRO A 203 3.32 -25.77 10.37
N GLN A 204 4.40 -26.52 10.16
CA GLN A 204 4.40 -27.67 9.26
C GLN A 204 3.39 -28.74 9.68
N GLU A 205 3.16 -28.90 10.99
CA GLU A 205 2.19 -29.81 11.58
C GLU A 205 0.78 -29.63 11.03
N THR A 206 0.39 -28.38 10.70
CA THR A 206 -0.92 -28.08 10.10
C THR A 206 -1.05 -28.66 8.69
N TYR A 207 0.03 -28.64 7.92
CA TYR A 207 0.06 -29.27 6.59
C TYR A 207 0.10 -30.79 6.66
N ASP A 208 0.80 -31.33 7.65
CA ASP A 208 0.91 -32.78 7.88
C ASP A 208 -0.44 -33.34 8.33
N ALA A 209 -1.16 -32.66 9.23
CA ALA A 209 -2.51 -33.05 9.63
C ALA A 209 -3.48 -33.07 8.44
N ALA A 210 -3.49 -32.01 7.62
CA ALA A 210 -4.32 -31.96 6.42
C ALA A 210 -3.94 -33.06 5.39
N ALA A 211 -2.67 -33.45 5.34
CA ALA A 211 -2.22 -34.57 4.50
C ALA A 211 -2.72 -35.92 5.02
N MET A 212 -2.74 -36.12 6.34
CA MET A 212 -3.31 -37.32 6.97
C MET A 212 -4.83 -37.45 6.73
N ASP A 213 -5.54 -36.32 6.65
CA ASP A 213 -6.96 -36.25 6.27
C ASP A 213 -7.20 -36.48 4.76
N GLY A 214 -6.15 -36.73 3.95
CA GLY A 214 -6.24 -36.99 2.54
C GLY A 214 -6.37 -35.74 1.64
N ALA A 215 -6.14 -34.54 2.19
CA ALA A 215 -6.23 -33.30 1.42
C ALA A 215 -5.14 -33.22 0.35
N ASN A 216 -5.53 -32.97 -0.92
CA ASN A 216 -4.61 -32.73 -2.02
C ASN A 216 -3.97 -31.31 -1.93
N ALA A 217 -3.01 -31.01 -2.81
CA ALA A 217 -2.27 -29.75 -2.80
C ALA A 217 -3.17 -28.51 -2.92
N TRP A 218 -4.22 -28.57 -3.76
CA TRP A 218 -5.17 -27.48 -3.94
C TRP A 218 -6.06 -27.29 -2.71
N GLN A 219 -6.55 -28.38 -2.13
CA GLN A 219 -7.34 -28.35 -0.89
C GLN A 219 -6.53 -27.77 0.27
N ARG A 220 -5.26 -28.17 0.42
CA ARG A 220 -4.35 -27.58 1.42
C ARG A 220 -4.10 -26.09 1.18
N PHE A 221 -3.95 -25.67 -0.08
CA PHE A 221 -3.81 -24.26 -0.41
C PHE A 221 -5.05 -23.45 -0.02
N VAL A 222 -6.25 -23.90 -0.40
CA VAL A 222 -7.50 -23.15 -0.19
C VAL A 222 -7.96 -23.19 1.26
N HIS A 223 -7.83 -24.35 1.97
CA HIS A 223 -8.39 -24.53 3.30
C HIS A 223 -7.38 -24.35 4.44
N VAL A 224 -6.07 -24.40 4.15
CA VAL A 224 -5.02 -24.21 5.16
C VAL A 224 -4.21 -22.96 4.89
N THR A 225 -3.55 -22.90 3.71
CA THR A 225 -2.62 -21.80 3.42
C THR A 225 -3.33 -20.45 3.36
N LEU A 226 -4.36 -20.34 2.55
CA LEU A 226 -5.04 -19.07 2.30
C LEU A 226 -5.73 -18.48 3.54
N PRO A 227 -6.43 -19.27 4.38
CA PRO A 227 -6.99 -18.78 5.64
C PRO A 227 -5.94 -18.32 6.64
N LEU A 228 -4.85 -19.06 6.80
CA LEU A 228 -3.78 -18.71 7.73
C LEU A 228 -2.93 -17.53 7.23
N LEU A 229 -2.85 -17.34 5.91
CA LEU A 229 -2.15 -16.21 5.29
C LEU A 229 -3.01 -14.93 5.22
N ARG A 230 -4.25 -14.96 5.71
CA ARG A 230 -5.20 -13.85 5.58
C ARG A 230 -4.67 -12.52 6.17
N ARG A 231 -4.01 -12.57 7.35
CA ARG A 231 -3.43 -11.38 7.98
C ARG A 231 -2.28 -10.80 7.16
N PRO A 232 -1.25 -11.58 6.74
CA PRO A 232 -0.23 -11.12 5.81
C PRO A 232 -0.79 -10.58 4.48
N LEU A 233 -1.80 -11.25 3.91
CA LEU A 233 -2.47 -10.79 2.68
C LEU A 233 -3.17 -9.45 2.87
N ALA A 234 -3.88 -9.27 3.99
CA ALA A 234 -4.54 -8.01 4.32
C ALA A 234 -3.51 -6.88 4.44
N PHE A 235 -2.41 -7.12 5.14
CA PHE A 235 -1.32 -6.14 5.26
C PHE A 235 -0.76 -5.78 3.89
N VAL A 236 -0.43 -6.77 3.06
CA VAL A 236 0.13 -6.55 1.72
C VAL A 236 -0.85 -5.76 0.85
N LEU A 237 -2.13 -6.13 0.83
CA LEU A 237 -3.14 -5.44 0.03
C LEU A 237 -3.29 -3.97 0.43
N VAL A 238 -3.35 -3.69 1.74
CA VAL A 238 -3.46 -2.32 2.26
C VAL A 238 -2.20 -1.51 1.94
N ALA A 239 -1.03 -2.07 2.21
CA ALA A 239 0.24 -1.38 1.98
C ALA A 239 0.49 -1.13 0.48
N ASP A 240 0.14 -2.09 -0.38
CA ASP A 240 0.20 -1.96 -1.84
C ASP A 240 -0.74 -0.88 -2.34
N THR A 241 -1.98 -0.85 -1.84
CA THR A 241 -2.96 0.19 -2.18
C THR A 241 -2.45 1.58 -1.83
N VAL A 242 -1.95 1.78 -0.61
CA VAL A 242 -1.38 3.08 -0.20
C VAL A 242 -0.21 3.47 -1.09
N SER A 243 0.69 2.54 -1.42
CA SER A 243 1.84 2.79 -2.29
C SER A 243 1.40 3.18 -3.71
N ASN A 244 0.39 2.53 -4.26
CA ASN A 244 -0.11 2.78 -5.60
C ASN A 244 -0.93 4.08 -5.71
N PHE A 245 -1.60 4.53 -4.65
CA PHE A 245 -2.25 5.86 -4.62
C PHE A 245 -1.25 7.02 -4.63
N LEU A 246 -0.01 6.78 -4.19
CA LEU A 246 1.06 7.78 -4.14
C LEU A 246 1.99 7.73 -5.36
N VAL A 247 1.63 6.98 -6.40
CA VAL A 247 2.42 6.89 -7.63
C VAL A 247 2.46 8.25 -8.34
N PHE A 248 3.68 8.79 -8.48
CA PHE A 248 3.91 10.10 -9.10
C PHE A 248 5.00 10.05 -10.18
N ALA A 249 6.25 9.68 -9.80
CA ALA A 249 7.41 9.80 -10.68
C ALA A 249 7.28 9.03 -12.01
N PRO A 250 6.76 7.80 -12.06
CA PRO A 250 6.52 7.10 -13.32
C PRO A 250 5.53 7.82 -14.23
N VAL A 251 4.45 8.39 -13.69
CA VAL A 251 3.47 9.15 -14.47
C VAL A 251 4.10 10.41 -15.04
N GLN A 252 4.80 11.18 -14.20
CA GLN A 252 5.47 12.42 -14.59
C GLN A 252 6.48 12.20 -15.72
N LEU A 253 7.27 11.12 -15.65
CA LEU A 253 8.38 10.89 -16.57
C LEU A 253 7.97 10.14 -17.85
N LEU A 254 6.94 9.31 -17.81
CA LEU A 254 6.52 8.50 -18.96
C LEU A 254 5.47 9.19 -19.82
N THR A 255 4.45 9.76 -19.19
CA THR A 255 3.22 10.17 -19.89
C THR A 255 2.81 11.61 -19.60
N GLY A 256 3.30 12.21 -18.50
CA GLY A 256 2.83 13.53 -18.07
C GLY A 256 1.31 13.58 -17.85
N GLY A 257 0.70 12.48 -17.39
CA GLY A 257 -0.75 12.35 -17.22
C GLY A 257 -1.54 12.01 -18.49
N GLY A 258 -0.87 12.03 -19.68
CA GLY A 258 -1.48 11.78 -20.98
C GLY A 258 -1.36 10.33 -21.48
N PRO A 259 -1.75 10.09 -22.75
CA PRO A 259 -2.53 11.01 -23.60
C PRO A 259 -3.98 11.16 -23.12
N GLU A 260 -4.60 12.28 -23.41
CA GLU A 260 -6.01 12.61 -23.09
C GLU A 260 -6.38 12.41 -21.61
N GLY A 261 -5.42 12.60 -20.68
CA GLY A 261 -5.63 12.38 -19.26
C GLY A 261 -5.77 10.90 -18.83
N SER A 262 -5.48 9.94 -19.73
CA SER A 262 -5.65 8.50 -19.47
C SER A 262 -4.76 7.93 -18.36
N THR A 263 -3.70 8.66 -17.99
CA THR A 263 -2.80 8.32 -16.88
C THR A 263 -2.71 9.44 -15.84
N ASN A 264 -3.66 10.39 -15.85
CA ASN A 264 -3.70 11.48 -14.89
C ASN A 264 -4.13 10.95 -13.51
N LEU A 265 -3.22 10.29 -12.80
CA LEU A 265 -3.46 9.83 -11.43
C LEU A 265 -3.58 11.03 -10.49
N LEU A 266 -4.39 10.89 -9.44
CA LEU A 266 -4.70 11.96 -8.50
C LEU A 266 -3.44 12.57 -7.86
N MET A 267 -2.45 11.77 -7.47
CA MET A 267 -1.17 12.26 -6.94
C MET A 267 -0.39 13.07 -7.98
N TYR A 268 -0.47 12.71 -9.26
CA TYR A 268 0.13 13.48 -10.33
C TYR A 268 -0.63 14.80 -10.57
N ASP A 269 -1.96 14.80 -10.52
CA ASP A 269 -2.77 16.01 -10.69
C ASP A 269 -2.48 17.03 -9.56
N VAL A 270 -2.40 16.57 -8.31
CA VAL A 270 -1.92 17.38 -7.16
C VAL A 270 -0.60 18.07 -7.46
N PHE A 271 0.40 17.31 -7.93
CA PHE A 271 1.70 17.88 -8.26
C PHE A 271 1.61 18.91 -9.38
N ARG A 272 0.90 18.60 -10.44
CA ARG A 272 0.71 19.51 -11.59
C ARG A 272 0.04 20.82 -11.16
N ARG A 273 -0.99 20.75 -10.32
CA ARG A 273 -1.68 21.95 -9.78
C ARG A 273 -0.77 22.79 -8.90
N ALA A 274 -0.05 22.14 -7.99
CA ALA A 274 0.84 22.83 -7.07
C ALA A 274 2.01 23.53 -7.79
N TYR A 275 2.66 22.85 -8.73
CA TYR A 275 3.95 23.29 -9.28
C TYR A 275 3.88 23.77 -10.73
N SER A 276 2.96 23.28 -11.55
CA SER A 276 2.83 23.71 -12.94
C SER A 276 1.79 24.81 -13.11
N VAL A 277 0.70 24.77 -12.35
CA VAL A 277 -0.33 25.81 -12.33
C VAL A 277 0.01 26.90 -11.31
N GLY A 278 0.66 26.53 -10.19
CA GLY A 278 1.06 27.45 -9.13
C GLY A 278 -0.01 27.64 -8.04
N ASP A 279 -1.11 26.89 -8.08
CA ASP A 279 -2.17 26.97 -7.07
C ASP A 279 -1.96 25.93 -5.97
N ILE A 280 -1.06 26.26 -5.05
CA ILE A 280 -0.66 25.37 -3.94
C ILE A 280 -1.84 25.10 -2.99
N HIS A 281 -2.67 26.09 -2.71
CA HIS A 281 -3.78 25.93 -1.74
C HIS A 281 -4.88 25.02 -2.29
N TYR A 282 -5.19 25.14 -3.57
CA TYR A 282 -6.11 24.25 -4.26
C TYR A 282 -5.56 22.81 -4.33
N ALA A 283 -4.27 22.66 -4.64
CA ALA A 283 -3.60 21.36 -4.61
C ALA A 283 -3.61 20.72 -3.20
N GLN A 284 -3.51 21.52 -2.14
CA GLN A 284 -3.62 21.02 -0.76
C GLN A 284 -5.03 20.51 -0.43
N ALA A 285 -6.08 21.15 -0.95
CA ALA A 285 -7.44 20.62 -0.83
C ALA A 285 -7.57 19.26 -1.54
N GLU A 286 -6.96 19.14 -2.71
CA GLU A 286 -6.91 17.87 -3.46
C GLU A 286 -6.12 16.78 -2.71
N VAL A 287 -5.00 17.13 -2.04
CA VAL A 287 -4.25 16.19 -1.16
C VAL A 287 -5.13 15.68 -0.02
N VAL A 288 -5.91 16.54 0.62
CA VAL A 288 -6.83 16.13 1.70
C VAL A 288 -7.85 15.13 1.18
N LEU A 289 -8.41 15.37 -0.01
CA LEU A 289 -9.34 14.43 -0.65
C LEU A 289 -8.65 13.12 -1.07
N LEU A 290 -7.41 13.17 -1.59
CA LEU A 290 -6.61 11.99 -1.91
C LEU A 290 -6.39 11.12 -0.66
N VAL A 291 -5.99 11.72 0.45
CA VAL A 291 -5.81 11.00 1.73
C VAL A 291 -7.14 10.41 2.20
N GLY A 292 -8.22 11.19 2.16
CA GLY A 292 -9.56 10.73 2.51
C GLY A 292 -10.02 9.55 1.65
N LEU A 293 -9.81 9.62 0.33
CA LEU A 293 -10.12 8.53 -0.60
C LEU A 293 -9.30 7.28 -0.32
N THR A 294 -8.00 7.45 -0.09
CA THR A 294 -7.10 6.34 0.25
C THR A 294 -7.55 5.65 1.54
N LEU A 295 -7.86 6.42 2.59
CA LEU A 295 -8.36 5.88 3.84
C LEU A 295 -9.70 5.16 3.68
N ALA A 296 -10.61 5.69 2.86
CA ALA A 296 -11.90 5.07 2.57
C ALA A 296 -11.71 3.71 1.87
N VAL A 297 -10.86 3.65 0.83
CA VAL A 297 -10.57 2.40 0.10
C VAL A 297 -9.93 1.37 1.03
N VAL A 298 -8.93 1.78 1.83
CA VAL A 298 -8.26 0.91 2.82
C VAL A 298 -9.24 0.40 3.87
N ALA A 299 -10.14 1.27 4.38
CA ALA A 299 -11.15 0.86 5.36
C ALA A 299 -12.13 -0.17 4.78
N VAL A 300 -12.54 -0.01 3.52
CA VAL A 300 -13.38 -0.99 2.83
C VAL A 300 -12.64 -2.32 2.67
N GLN A 301 -11.40 -2.30 2.18
CA GLN A 301 -10.58 -3.51 2.04
C GLN A 301 -10.41 -4.24 3.38
N TYR A 302 -10.09 -3.50 4.44
CA TYR A 302 -9.90 -4.07 5.77
C TYR A 302 -11.17 -4.73 6.31
N ARG A 303 -12.33 -4.07 6.19
CA ARG A 303 -13.64 -4.63 6.58
C ARG A 303 -13.98 -5.90 5.80
N LEU A 304 -13.77 -5.90 4.48
CA LEU A 304 -14.04 -7.08 3.64
C LEU A 304 -13.15 -8.28 4.01
N MET A 305 -11.93 -8.03 4.47
CA MET A 305 -11.01 -9.09 4.88
C MET A 305 -11.23 -9.60 6.31
N GLN A 306 -11.73 -8.76 7.23
CA GLN A 306 -12.06 -9.17 8.59
C GLN A 306 -13.42 -9.88 8.72
N GLY A 307 -14.42 -9.49 7.93
CA GLY A 307 -15.82 -9.90 8.07
C GLY A 307 -16.14 -11.40 7.86
N LYS A 308 -15.15 -12.28 7.74
CA LYS A 308 -15.33 -13.74 7.58
C LYS A 308 -14.60 -14.59 8.63
N GLY A 309 -14.21 -14.03 9.77
CA GLY A 309 -13.34 -14.72 10.73
C GLY A 309 -13.76 -14.68 12.20
N GLU A 310 -14.94 -14.15 12.52
CA GLU A 310 -15.47 -14.07 13.90
C GLU A 310 -16.86 -14.74 14.03
N GLU A 311 -17.06 -15.91 13.40
CA GLU A 311 -18.15 -16.82 13.72
C GLU A 311 -17.59 -18.19 14.11
#